data_18396926cd88bf94e936cf1ebc1c2248
#
_entry.id   18396926cd88bf94e936cf1ebc1c2248
#
_cell.length_a   1.000
_cell.length_b   1.000
_cell.length_c   1.000
_cell.angle_alpha   90.00
_cell.angle_beta   90.00
_cell.angle_gamma   90.00
#
_symmetry.space_group_name_H-M   'P 1'
#
loop_
_entity.id
_entity.type
_entity.pdbx_description
1 polymer ?
#
loop_
_entity_poly.entity_id
_entity_poly.type
_entity_poly.pdbx_seq_one_letter_code
_entity_poly.pdbx_strand_id
1 'polypeptide(L)'
;MTSLQPAATRGQTLAEKLLSRAAGEAVYADDLAICVPHGAMGTDGSIPMALDYFRDMQPEGDLPPPAFPERLVFALDHYGAPSGEQALRLQDRARSYAQTHGLCVFEVGEGIGHQLMLERGRVLPGQLVVGADSHAVSYGALNAFGSGIGSSDLAGIFQCGQLWLKVPGTLRIWLTGTLPAYASAKDVALTMARRLGVGGANYLALEFAGPGVATLDMDDRIVLANMSVEMGAKAGLFPFDACTADWLSANASVDPGRYTPVSADADASYVDTMTFDLSAVAPQVALPHRVDNVVDLADAGDTKIDIVYLGTCTGGRVKDYREALSVLHARGGVAPGVRLIVTPASE
;
A
#
# COMPACT_ATOMS: atom_id res chain seq x y z
N MET A 1 -42.27 19.60 2.95
CA MET A 1 -41.56 18.32 2.95
C MET A 1 -41.28 17.97 1.51
N THR A 2 -40.10 18.35 1.04
CA THR A 2 -39.61 18.03 -0.31
C THR A 2 -39.17 16.57 -0.28
N SER A 3 -39.84 15.70 -1.01
CA SER A 3 -39.43 14.31 -1.19
C SER A 3 -38.11 14.31 -1.93
N LEU A 4 -37.01 13.94 -1.23
CA LEU A 4 -35.78 13.56 -1.86
C LEU A 4 -36.07 12.32 -2.71
N GLN A 5 -36.13 12.47 -4.02
CA GLN A 5 -36.11 11.33 -4.92
C GLN A 5 -34.80 10.60 -4.68
N PRO A 6 -34.78 9.26 -4.56
CA PRO A 6 -33.53 8.53 -4.51
C PRO A 6 -32.74 8.86 -5.79
N ALA A 7 -31.52 9.34 -5.63
CA ALA A 7 -30.63 9.54 -6.75
C ALA A 7 -30.55 8.23 -7.55
N ALA A 8 -30.68 8.32 -8.87
CA ALA A 8 -30.52 7.17 -9.74
C ALA A 8 -29.16 6.51 -9.38
N THR A 9 -29.21 5.24 -8.99
CA THR A 9 -28.01 4.48 -8.62
C THR A 9 -27.14 4.32 -9.87
N ARG A 10 -26.11 5.18 -10.01
CA ARG A 10 -25.08 5.00 -11.02
C ARG A 10 -24.20 3.81 -10.68
N GLY A 11 -23.50 3.26 -11.66
CA GLY A 11 -22.50 2.24 -11.39
C GLY A 11 -21.35 2.77 -10.51
N GLN A 12 -20.83 1.89 -9.67
CA GLN A 12 -19.79 2.19 -8.72
C GLN A 12 -18.40 1.76 -9.24
N THR A 13 -17.38 2.57 -8.98
CA THR A 13 -15.96 2.21 -9.16
C THR A 13 -15.54 1.14 -8.16
N LEU A 14 -14.37 0.54 -8.35
CA LEU A 14 -13.83 -0.44 -7.41
C LEU A 14 -13.66 0.17 -6.00
N ALA A 15 -13.19 1.43 -5.92
CA ALA A 15 -13.05 2.14 -4.65
C ALA A 15 -14.39 2.31 -3.92
N GLU A 16 -15.41 2.78 -4.64
CA GLU A 16 -16.76 2.99 -4.08
C GLU A 16 -17.39 1.68 -3.59
N LYS A 17 -17.24 0.58 -4.34
CA LYS A 17 -17.75 -0.73 -3.92
C LYS A 17 -17.06 -1.29 -2.69
N LEU A 18 -15.74 -1.18 -2.62
CA LEU A 18 -14.97 -1.65 -1.46
C LEU A 18 -15.36 -0.86 -0.20
N LEU A 19 -15.51 0.46 -0.33
CA LEU A 19 -15.95 1.30 0.79
C LEU A 19 -17.43 1.11 1.14
N SER A 20 -18.31 0.91 0.15
CA SER A 20 -19.72 0.57 0.40
C SER A 20 -19.86 -0.71 1.23
N ARG A 21 -19.02 -1.72 0.92
CA ARG A 21 -19.00 -2.96 1.70
C ARG A 21 -18.56 -2.72 3.15
N ALA A 22 -17.54 -1.90 3.36
CA ALA A 22 -17.02 -1.58 4.69
C ALA A 22 -17.97 -0.68 5.50
N ALA A 23 -18.75 0.15 4.83
CA ALA A 23 -19.79 1.01 5.43
C ALA A 23 -21.11 0.28 5.69
N GLY A 24 -21.37 -0.84 4.96
CA GLY A 24 -22.64 -1.55 5.04
C GLY A 24 -23.79 -0.88 4.26
N GLU A 25 -23.49 0.14 3.47
CA GLU A 25 -24.43 0.88 2.61
C GLU A 25 -23.75 1.38 1.35
N ALA A 26 -24.52 1.72 0.32
CA ALA A 26 -23.96 2.26 -0.92
C ALA A 26 -23.45 3.68 -0.69
N VAL A 27 -22.15 3.89 -0.96
CA VAL A 27 -21.50 5.20 -0.88
C VAL A 27 -20.80 5.53 -2.19
N TYR A 28 -20.72 6.81 -2.50
CA TYR A 28 -20.19 7.34 -3.76
C TYR A 28 -19.11 8.40 -3.49
N ALA A 29 -18.35 8.75 -4.50
CA ALA A 29 -17.32 9.79 -4.40
C ALA A 29 -17.88 11.06 -3.74
N ASP A 30 -17.11 11.63 -2.82
CA ASP A 30 -17.39 12.77 -1.95
C ASP A 30 -18.29 12.50 -0.75
N ASP A 31 -18.95 11.34 -0.64
CA ASP A 31 -19.68 10.96 0.57
C ASP A 31 -18.73 10.80 1.77
N LEU A 32 -19.28 11.05 2.97
CA LEU A 32 -18.62 10.69 4.23
C LEU A 32 -19.18 9.34 4.69
N ALA A 33 -18.32 8.35 4.76
CA ALA A 33 -18.67 6.98 5.16
C ALA A 33 -18.06 6.64 6.53
N ILE A 34 -18.84 6.03 7.40
CA ILE A 34 -18.33 5.37 8.61
C ILE A 34 -18.11 3.91 8.26
N CYS A 35 -16.84 3.51 8.26
CA CYS A 35 -16.41 2.20 7.81
C CYS A 35 -15.91 1.34 8.98
N VAL A 36 -16.16 0.04 8.89
CA VAL A 36 -15.57 -0.97 9.79
C VAL A 36 -14.42 -1.65 9.03
N PRO A 37 -13.13 -1.34 9.34
CA PRO A 37 -12.01 -1.99 8.70
C PRO A 37 -11.93 -3.46 9.08
N HIS A 38 -11.55 -4.30 8.12
CA HIS A 38 -11.31 -5.73 8.33
C HIS A 38 -9.95 -5.99 8.99
N GLY A 39 -9.02 -5.04 8.87
CA GLY A 39 -7.72 -5.06 9.50
C GLY A 39 -7.14 -3.66 9.62
N ALA A 40 -6.30 -3.46 10.64
CA ALA A 40 -5.52 -2.24 10.80
C ALA A 40 -4.11 -2.57 11.27
N MET A 41 -3.11 -1.91 10.68
CA MET A 41 -1.70 -2.05 11.06
C MET A 41 -1.18 -0.74 11.63
N GLY A 42 -0.39 -0.83 12.69
CA GLY A 42 0.47 0.27 13.15
C GLY A 42 1.94 -0.14 13.06
N THR A 43 2.83 0.85 13.00
CA THR A 43 4.28 0.65 13.04
C THR A 43 4.85 1.07 14.39
N ASP A 44 6.08 0.67 14.72
CA ASP A 44 6.75 1.13 15.94
C ASP A 44 6.93 2.66 16.01
N GLY A 45 6.80 3.37 14.88
CA GLY A 45 6.73 4.83 14.85
C GLY A 45 5.33 5.39 15.16
N SER A 46 4.27 4.72 14.77
CA SER A 46 2.88 5.22 14.90
C SER A 46 2.10 4.66 16.08
N ILE A 47 2.37 3.42 16.51
CA ILE A 47 1.68 2.76 17.63
C ILE A 47 1.81 3.53 18.94
N PRO A 48 3.01 3.99 19.36
CA PRO A 48 3.13 4.71 20.65
C PRO A 48 2.27 5.97 20.67
N MET A 49 2.21 6.71 19.56
CA MET A 49 1.33 7.88 19.43
C MET A 49 -0.15 7.50 19.47
N ALA A 50 -0.53 6.42 18.78
CA ALA A 50 -1.91 5.93 18.83
C ALA A 50 -2.33 5.50 20.23
N LEU A 51 -1.42 4.88 20.99
CA LEU A 51 -1.67 4.52 22.40
C LEU A 51 -1.79 5.74 23.31
N ASP A 52 -1.08 6.85 23.01
CA ASP A 52 -1.24 8.11 23.73
C ASP A 52 -2.62 8.71 23.47
N TYR A 53 -3.04 8.84 22.20
CA TYR A 53 -4.38 9.31 21.85
C TYR A 53 -5.48 8.40 22.43
N PHE A 54 -5.26 7.09 22.40
CA PHE A 54 -6.22 6.14 22.97
C PHE A 54 -6.33 6.31 24.50
N ARG A 55 -5.22 6.58 25.18
CA ARG A 55 -5.20 6.89 26.62
C ARG A 55 -5.98 8.16 26.93
N ASP A 56 -5.83 9.19 26.11
CA ASP A 56 -6.54 10.47 26.29
C ASP A 56 -8.06 10.33 26.15
N MET A 57 -8.52 9.27 25.46
CA MET A 57 -9.94 8.94 25.32
C MET A 57 -10.49 8.12 26.50
N GLN A 58 -9.62 7.62 27.42
CA GLN A 58 -10.04 6.75 28.52
C GLN A 58 -10.19 7.53 29.82
N PRO A 59 -11.04 7.05 30.78
CA PRO A 59 -10.92 7.47 32.17
C PRO A 59 -9.55 7.06 32.74
N GLU A 60 -9.19 7.60 33.90
CA GLU A 60 -7.95 7.24 34.58
C GLU A 60 -7.86 5.71 34.81
N GLY A 61 -6.67 5.15 34.61
CA GLY A 61 -6.39 3.73 34.79
C GLY A 61 -5.55 3.12 33.66
N ASP A 62 -5.51 1.80 33.62
CA ASP A 62 -4.82 1.06 32.56
C ASP A 62 -5.59 1.16 31.24
N LEU A 63 -4.86 1.05 30.11
CA LEU A 63 -5.48 1.02 28.80
C LEU A 63 -6.32 -0.27 28.65
N PRO A 64 -7.59 -0.15 28.23
CA PRO A 64 -8.41 -1.32 27.97
C PRO A 64 -7.96 -2.05 26.69
N PRO A 65 -8.47 -3.29 26.44
CA PRO A 65 -8.29 -3.93 25.15
C PRO A 65 -8.94 -3.08 24.05
N PRO A 66 -8.39 -3.09 22.82
CA PRO A 66 -9.01 -2.43 21.69
C PRO A 66 -10.29 -3.18 21.27
N ALA A 67 -11.16 -2.51 20.52
CA ALA A 67 -12.48 -3.03 20.13
C ALA A 67 -12.43 -4.39 19.40
N PHE A 68 -11.41 -4.62 18.56
CA PHE A 68 -11.23 -5.85 17.77
C PHE A 68 -9.75 -6.26 17.73
N PRO A 69 -9.21 -6.84 18.82
CA PRO A 69 -7.79 -7.19 18.93
C PRO A 69 -7.28 -8.06 17.77
N GLU A 70 -8.10 -8.99 17.30
CA GLU A 70 -7.78 -9.95 16.24
C GLU A 70 -7.55 -9.31 14.85
N ARG A 71 -8.03 -8.08 14.67
CA ARG A 71 -7.89 -7.30 13.43
C ARG A 71 -6.66 -6.40 13.42
N LEU A 72 -5.99 -6.27 14.57
CA LEU A 72 -4.85 -5.35 14.72
C LEU A 72 -3.53 -6.09 14.56
N VAL A 73 -2.60 -5.43 13.88
CA VAL A 73 -1.23 -5.89 13.70
C VAL A 73 -0.29 -4.75 14.08
N PHE A 74 0.69 -5.05 14.90
CA PHE A 74 1.78 -4.15 15.25
C PHE A 74 3.05 -4.60 14.53
N ALA A 75 3.57 -3.78 13.61
CA ALA A 75 4.79 -4.06 12.87
C ALA A 75 5.96 -3.24 13.44
N LEU A 76 7.00 -3.93 13.89
CA LEU A 76 8.20 -3.30 14.46
C LEU A 76 9.31 -3.26 13.41
N ASP A 77 9.11 -2.48 12.35
CA ASP A 77 9.89 -2.52 11.13
C ASP A 77 10.58 -1.19 10.75
N HIS A 78 10.27 -0.09 11.42
CA HIS A 78 10.86 1.23 11.11
C HIS A 78 12.14 1.48 11.90
N TYR A 79 12.25 0.96 13.13
CA TYR A 79 13.44 1.10 13.96
C TYR A 79 14.22 -0.22 13.98
N GLY A 80 14.94 -0.51 12.87
CA GLY A 80 15.77 -1.70 12.75
C GLY A 80 16.93 -1.75 13.77
N ALA A 81 17.58 -2.89 13.91
CA ALA A 81 18.75 -3.04 14.78
C ALA A 81 20.05 -2.56 14.10
N PRO A 82 20.99 -1.91 14.84
CA PRO A 82 20.89 -1.50 16.22
C PRO A 82 20.11 -0.19 16.38
N SER A 83 18.98 -0.24 17.06
CA SER A 83 18.17 0.94 17.36
C SER A 83 18.69 1.61 18.63
N GLY A 84 18.57 2.93 18.71
CA GLY A 84 18.88 3.68 19.92
C GLY A 84 17.91 3.34 21.07
N GLU A 85 18.31 3.70 22.30
CA GLU A 85 17.53 3.41 23.51
C GLU A 85 16.09 3.94 23.46
N GLN A 86 15.86 5.07 22.78
CA GLN A 86 14.52 5.62 22.59
C GLN A 86 13.65 4.71 21.72
N ALA A 87 14.18 4.22 20.61
CA ALA A 87 13.46 3.31 19.72
C ALA A 87 13.08 2.00 20.43
N LEU A 88 14.02 1.44 21.23
CA LEU A 88 13.74 0.24 22.03
C LEU A 88 12.59 0.48 23.02
N ARG A 89 12.56 1.63 23.72
CA ARG A 89 11.45 1.97 24.61
C ARG A 89 10.10 2.05 23.89
N LEU A 90 10.07 2.59 22.67
CA LEU A 90 8.84 2.68 21.87
C LEU A 90 8.36 1.28 21.45
N GLN A 91 9.28 0.43 21.01
CA GLN A 91 8.99 -0.96 20.66
C GLN A 91 8.53 -1.78 21.87
N ASP A 92 9.19 -1.64 23.03
CA ASP A 92 8.79 -2.34 24.26
C ASP A 92 7.40 -1.93 24.73
N ARG A 93 7.04 -0.67 24.57
CA ARG A 93 5.69 -0.19 24.86
C ARG A 93 4.65 -0.84 23.95
N ALA A 94 4.94 -0.93 22.65
CA ALA A 94 4.07 -1.60 21.69
C ALA A 94 3.93 -3.09 22.01
N ARG A 95 5.03 -3.80 22.28
CA ARG A 95 5.04 -5.22 22.68
C ARG A 95 4.24 -5.46 23.94
N SER A 96 4.44 -4.64 24.98
CA SER A 96 3.77 -4.80 26.28
C SER A 96 2.25 -4.68 26.11
N TYR A 97 1.77 -3.70 25.35
CA TYR A 97 0.34 -3.55 25.06
C TYR A 97 -0.19 -4.73 24.25
N ALA A 98 0.52 -5.14 23.20
CA ALA A 98 0.14 -6.26 22.36
C ALA A 98 0.07 -7.57 23.15
N GLN A 99 1.06 -7.83 23.99
CA GLN A 99 1.10 -9.04 24.85
C GLN A 99 -0.06 -9.06 25.85
N THR A 100 -0.36 -7.93 26.47
CA THR A 100 -1.45 -7.82 27.46
C THR A 100 -2.81 -8.11 26.83
N HIS A 101 -3.01 -7.73 25.57
CA HIS A 101 -4.31 -7.80 24.90
C HIS A 101 -4.38 -8.82 23.74
N GLY A 102 -3.34 -9.63 23.54
CA GLY A 102 -3.33 -10.72 22.56
C GLY A 102 -3.31 -10.25 21.11
N LEU A 103 -2.66 -9.10 20.82
CA LEU A 103 -2.52 -8.60 19.46
C LEU A 103 -1.41 -9.34 18.70
N CYS A 104 -1.53 -9.38 17.37
CA CYS A 104 -0.48 -9.87 16.50
C CYS A 104 0.66 -8.85 16.44
N VAL A 105 1.90 -9.32 16.59
CA VAL A 105 3.12 -8.52 16.42
C VAL A 105 3.97 -9.14 15.31
N PHE A 106 4.47 -8.32 14.41
CA PHE A 106 5.56 -8.65 13.51
C PHE A 106 6.83 -8.06 14.12
N GLU A 107 7.75 -8.93 14.50
CA GLU A 107 8.95 -8.53 15.22
C GLU A 107 10.05 -7.96 14.31
N VAL A 108 10.97 -7.24 14.94
CA VAL A 108 12.17 -6.71 14.25
C VAL A 108 12.91 -7.86 13.57
N GLY A 109 13.15 -7.71 12.26
CA GLY A 109 13.88 -8.69 11.45
C GLY A 109 12.99 -9.66 10.67
N GLU A 110 11.69 -9.81 10.99
CA GLU A 110 10.80 -10.67 10.22
C GLU A 110 10.51 -10.13 8.81
N GLY A 111 10.54 -8.80 8.65
CA GLY A 111 10.29 -8.13 7.39
C GLY A 111 9.56 -6.80 7.55
N ILE A 112 9.24 -6.19 6.42
CA ILE A 112 8.48 -4.95 6.35
C ILE A 112 6.99 -5.27 6.57
N GLY A 113 6.33 -4.56 7.49
CA GLY A 113 4.95 -4.80 7.88
C GLY A 113 3.98 -4.88 6.72
N HIS A 114 4.11 -4.01 5.71
CA HIS A 114 3.28 -4.07 4.51
C HIS A 114 3.41 -5.38 3.74
N GLN A 115 4.63 -5.88 3.58
CA GLN A 115 4.88 -7.16 2.90
C GLN A 115 4.32 -8.33 3.72
N LEU A 116 4.58 -8.33 5.03
CA LEU A 116 4.08 -9.37 5.95
C LEU A 116 2.54 -9.39 6.03
N MET A 117 1.88 -8.22 5.97
CA MET A 117 0.42 -8.12 5.89
C MET A 117 -0.13 -8.88 4.68
N LEU A 118 0.53 -8.76 3.52
CA LEU A 118 0.15 -9.48 2.30
C LEU A 118 0.46 -10.97 2.43
N GLU A 119 1.70 -11.34 2.74
CA GLU A 119 2.18 -12.73 2.76
C GLU A 119 1.55 -13.60 3.83
N ARG A 120 1.13 -13.00 4.96
CA ARG A 120 0.48 -13.72 6.06
C ARG A 120 -1.04 -13.70 5.98
N GLY A 121 -1.61 -13.31 4.82
CA GLY A 121 -3.05 -13.33 4.58
C GLY A 121 -3.86 -12.41 5.49
N ARG A 122 -3.26 -11.29 5.93
CA ARG A 122 -3.94 -10.25 6.71
C ARG A 122 -4.70 -9.26 5.84
N VAL A 123 -4.46 -9.31 4.53
CA VAL A 123 -5.17 -8.55 3.50
C VAL A 123 -5.80 -9.51 2.53
N LEU A 124 -7.11 -9.42 2.34
CA LEU A 124 -7.85 -10.29 1.44
C LEU A 124 -8.71 -9.47 0.45
N PRO A 125 -8.99 -10.02 -0.75
CA PRO A 125 -9.85 -9.37 -1.73
C PRO A 125 -11.22 -8.97 -1.17
N GLY A 126 -11.64 -7.76 -1.50
CA GLY A 126 -12.92 -7.20 -1.07
C GLY A 126 -12.93 -6.56 0.31
N GLN A 127 -11.80 -6.47 0.98
CA GLN A 127 -11.65 -5.88 2.31
C GLN A 127 -11.28 -4.39 2.28
N LEU A 128 -11.57 -3.70 3.37
CA LEU A 128 -10.94 -2.44 3.77
C LEU A 128 -9.87 -2.78 4.81
N VAL A 129 -8.60 -2.49 4.52
CA VAL A 129 -7.48 -2.67 5.45
C VAL A 129 -6.68 -1.37 5.48
N VAL A 130 -6.47 -0.83 6.66
CA VAL A 130 -5.78 0.45 6.82
C VAL A 130 -4.46 0.30 7.57
N GLY A 131 -3.58 1.27 7.38
CA GLY A 131 -2.31 1.29 8.11
C GLY A 131 -1.98 2.69 8.61
N ALA A 132 -1.49 2.81 9.85
CA ALA A 132 -0.92 4.06 10.33
C ALA A 132 0.49 4.25 9.73
N ASP A 133 0.54 4.10 8.42
CA ASP A 133 1.66 4.29 7.51
C ASP A 133 1.11 4.58 6.10
N SER A 134 1.75 5.49 5.38
CA SER A 134 1.29 5.97 4.08
C SER A 134 1.26 4.88 3.00
N HIS A 135 2.18 3.90 3.07
CA HIS A 135 2.29 2.84 2.07
C HIS A 135 1.32 1.66 2.27
N ALA A 136 0.35 1.77 3.18
CA ALA A 136 -0.79 0.84 3.27
C ALA A 136 -1.59 0.75 1.95
N VAL A 137 -1.45 1.71 1.04
CA VAL A 137 -1.99 1.66 -0.32
C VAL A 137 -1.54 0.41 -1.11
N SER A 138 -0.41 -0.21 -0.73
CA SER A 138 0.11 -1.47 -1.29
C SER A 138 -0.92 -2.61 -1.28
N TYR A 139 -1.83 -2.60 -0.31
CA TYR A 139 -2.86 -3.63 -0.15
C TYR A 139 -3.84 -3.68 -1.31
N GLY A 140 -3.94 -2.59 -2.08
CA GLY A 140 -4.78 -2.52 -3.28
C GLY A 140 -4.35 -3.46 -4.40
N ALA A 141 -3.11 -3.96 -4.40
CA ALA A 141 -2.65 -5.00 -5.31
C ALA A 141 -3.46 -6.29 -5.20
N LEU A 142 -4.00 -6.59 -4.00
CA LEU A 142 -4.83 -7.77 -3.73
C LEU A 142 -6.35 -7.50 -3.84
N ASN A 143 -6.79 -6.48 -4.57
CA ASN A 143 -8.21 -6.13 -4.68
C ASN A 143 -8.85 -5.74 -3.33
N ALA A 144 -8.09 -5.10 -2.45
CA ALA A 144 -8.55 -4.55 -1.17
C ALA A 144 -8.47 -3.02 -1.21
N PHE A 145 -9.30 -2.31 -0.45
CA PHE A 145 -9.09 -0.89 -0.24
C PHE A 145 -8.02 -0.72 0.83
N GLY A 146 -6.78 -0.51 0.39
CA GLY A 146 -5.65 -0.18 1.26
C GLY A 146 -5.47 1.33 1.36
N SER A 147 -5.36 1.87 2.58
CA SER A 147 -5.14 3.31 2.75
C SER A 147 -4.33 3.63 4.00
N GLY A 148 -3.46 4.64 3.87
CA GLY A 148 -2.79 5.25 5.01
C GLY A 148 -3.77 6.08 5.85
N ILE A 149 -3.61 5.99 7.18
CA ILE A 149 -4.35 6.75 8.20
C ILE A 149 -3.37 7.37 9.19
N GLY A 150 -3.85 8.31 10.00
CA GLY A 150 -3.07 8.88 11.10
C GLY A 150 -3.09 8.01 12.37
N SER A 151 -2.17 8.29 13.30
CA SER A 151 -2.15 7.63 14.60
C SER A 151 -3.42 7.93 15.43
N SER A 152 -4.03 9.10 15.24
CA SER A 152 -5.32 9.45 15.86
C SER A 152 -6.47 8.62 15.33
N ASP A 153 -6.49 8.33 14.03
CA ASP A 153 -7.49 7.44 13.42
C ASP A 153 -7.31 6.00 13.92
N LEU A 154 -6.06 5.54 14.04
CA LEU A 154 -5.75 4.24 14.63
C LEU A 154 -6.24 4.14 16.07
N ALA A 155 -6.09 5.21 16.87
CA ALA A 155 -6.64 5.27 18.23
C ALA A 155 -8.18 5.22 18.23
N GLY A 156 -8.82 5.87 17.26
CA GLY A 156 -10.27 5.76 17.04
C GLY A 156 -10.70 4.32 16.74
N ILE A 157 -9.92 3.61 15.91
CA ILE A 157 -10.15 2.18 15.64
C ILE A 157 -9.97 1.34 16.92
N PHE A 158 -8.98 1.65 17.77
CA PHE A 158 -8.84 0.98 19.07
C PHE A 158 -10.07 1.20 19.95
N GLN A 159 -10.62 2.42 19.96
CA GLN A 159 -11.76 2.80 20.79
C GLN A 159 -13.07 2.14 20.34
N CYS A 160 -13.39 2.17 19.06
CA CYS A 160 -14.72 1.79 18.57
C CYS A 160 -14.73 0.81 17.37
N GLY A 161 -13.57 0.44 16.85
CA GLY A 161 -13.48 -0.47 15.69
C GLY A 161 -13.95 0.15 14.38
N GLN A 162 -14.07 1.47 14.30
CA GLN A 162 -14.58 2.20 13.15
C GLN A 162 -13.66 3.38 12.82
N LEU A 163 -13.72 3.81 11.57
CA LEU A 163 -13.18 5.10 11.15
C LEU A 163 -14.10 5.74 10.13
N TRP A 164 -14.06 7.06 10.03
CA TRP A 164 -14.70 7.78 8.96
C TRP A 164 -13.75 7.98 7.79
N LEU A 165 -14.26 7.90 6.58
CA LEU A 165 -13.53 8.18 5.35
C LEU A 165 -14.39 9.05 4.44
N LYS A 166 -13.80 10.05 3.81
CA LYS A 166 -14.39 10.65 2.63
C LYS A 166 -14.11 9.70 1.47
N VAL A 167 -15.15 9.30 0.73
CA VAL A 167 -15.00 8.41 -0.42
C VAL A 167 -14.24 9.15 -1.52
N PRO A 168 -13.05 8.65 -1.98
CA PRO A 168 -12.30 9.33 -3.02
C PRO A 168 -12.96 9.17 -4.38
N GLY A 169 -12.85 10.21 -5.23
CA GLY A 169 -13.05 10.04 -6.66
C GLY A 169 -12.00 9.08 -7.24
N THR A 170 -12.30 8.43 -8.35
CA THR A 170 -11.41 7.43 -8.96
C THR A 170 -10.85 7.93 -10.28
N LEU A 171 -9.51 7.97 -10.39
CA LEU A 171 -8.78 8.14 -11.65
C LEU A 171 -8.46 6.75 -12.21
N ARG A 172 -8.96 6.45 -13.41
CA ARG A 172 -8.69 5.18 -14.07
C ARG A 172 -7.34 5.22 -14.81
N ILE A 173 -6.45 4.28 -14.47
CA ILE A 173 -5.16 4.09 -15.13
C ILE A 173 -5.30 2.92 -16.10
N TRP A 174 -5.42 3.22 -17.39
CA TRP A 174 -5.62 2.23 -18.45
C TRP A 174 -4.27 1.78 -19.01
N LEU A 175 -3.87 0.56 -18.68
CA LEU A 175 -2.60 -0.04 -19.10
C LEU A 175 -2.77 -0.85 -20.38
N THR A 176 -1.88 -0.63 -21.35
CA THR A 176 -1.79 -1.41 -22.61
C THR A 176 -0.38 -1.94 -22.79
N GLY A 177 -0.19 -2.87 -23.74
CA GLY A 177 1.12 -3.43 -24.04
C GLY A 177 1.69 -4.31 -22.92
N THR A 178 2.99 -4.56 -23.00
CA THR A 178 3.75 -5.41 -22.06
C THR A 178 5.08 -4.76 -21.77
N LEU A 179 5.56 -4.83 -20.51
CA LEU A 179 6.86 -4.28 -20.13
C LEU A 179 8.00 -4.91 -20.92
N PRO A 180 8.92 -4.10 -21.48
CA PRO A 180 10.16 -4.60 -22.05
C PRO A 180 11.02 -5.25 -20.96
N ALA A 181 11.85 -6.20 -21.35
CA ALA A 181 12.73 -6.92 -20.40
C ALA A 181 13.77 -6.04 -19.66
N TYR A 182 13.96 -4.81 -20.12
CA TYR A 182 14.88 -3.83 -19.52
C TYR A 182 14.18 -2.80 -18.62
N ALA A 183 12.87 -2.87 -18.48
CA ALA A 183 12.07 -1.97 -17.66
C ALA A 183 11.28 -2.76 -16.61
N SER A 184 11.04 -2.14 -15.47
CA SER A 184 10.33 -2.69 -14.33
C SER A 184 9.04 -1.92 -14.01
N ALA A 185 8.21 -2.45 -13.14
CA ALA A 185 7.03 -1.73 -12.65
C ALA A 185 7.39 -0.42 -11.95
N LYS A 186 8.60 -0.30 -11.38
CA LYS A 186 9.07 0.95 -10.80
C LYS A 186 9.29 2.02 -11.86
N ASP A 187 9.76 1.66 -13.06
CA ASP A 187 9.87 2.61 -14.18
C ASP A 187 8.50 3.10 -14.63
N VAL A 188 7.49 2.23 -14.62
CA VAL A 188 6.09 2.62 -14.87
C VAL A 188 5.62 3.62 -13.81
N ALA A 189 5.81 3.33 -12.54
CA ALA A 189 5.41 4.22 -11.44
C ALA A 189 6.11 5.57 -11.51
N LEU A 190 7.41 5.60 -11.83
CA LEU A 190 8.16 6.84 -12.04
C LEU A 190 7.65 7.61 -13.28
N THR A 191 7.33 6.91 -14.36
CA THR A 191 6.71 7.53 -15.55
C THR A 191 5.35 8.16 -15.20
N MET A 192 4.56 7.47 -14.36
CA MET A 192 3.30 8.01 -13.83
C MET A 192 3.53 9.24 -12.96
N ALA A 193 4.50 9.17 -12.03
CA ALA A 193 4.86 10.29 -11.16
C ALA A 193 5.34 11.53 -11.95
N ARG A 194 6.14 11.33 -13.01
CA ARG A 194 6.54 12.40 -13.93
C ARG A 194 5.35 13.06 -14.60
N ARG A 195 4.33 12.27 -14.98
CA ARG A 195 3.17 12.75 -15.73
C ARG A 195 2.09 13.38 -14.85
N LEU A 196 1.87 12.84 -13.64
CA LEU A 196 0.88 13.31 -12.68
C LEU A 196 1.45 14.38 -11.74
N GLY A 197 2.72 14.28 -11.35
CA GLY A 197 3.31 15.04 -10.27
C GLY A 197 2.90 14.49 -8.88
N VAL A 198 3.56 14.96 -7.84
CA VAL A 198 3.32 14.50 -6.44
C VAL A 198 1.93 14.85 -5.89
N GLY A 199 1.16 15.69 -6.54
CA GLY A 199 -0.21 16.09 -6.14
C GLY A 199 -1.27 15.76 -7.17
N GLY A 200 -0.92 15.14 -8.31
CA GLY A 200 -1.84 14.95 -9.44
C GLY A 200 -2.97 13.97 -9.17
N ALA A 201 -2.82 13.09 -8.17
CA ALA A 201 -3.86 12.19 -7.70
C ALA A 201 -4.29 12.50 -6.25
N ASN A 202 -4.10 13.75 -5.80
CA ASN A 202 -4.38 14.11 -4.41
C ASN A 202 -5.81 13.75 -4.01
N TYR A 203 -5.90 12.88 -2.99
CA TYR A 203 -7.15 12.33 -2.47
C TYR A 203 -8.01 11.54 -3.49
N LEU A 204 -7.44 11.04 -4.58
CA LEU A 204 -8.10 10.14 -5.52
C LEU A 204 -7.72 8.68 -5.20
N ALA A 205 -8.53 7.73 -5.65
CA ALA A 205 -8.12 6.35 -5.84
C ALA A 205 -7.57 6.21 -7.28
N LEU A 206 -6.44 5.51 -7.44
CA LEU A 206 -5.98 5.06 -8.75
C LEU A 206 -6.51 3.65 -8.98
N GLU A 207 -7.29 3.44 -10.03
CA GLU A 207 -7.81 2.13 -10.42
C GLU A 207 -7.11 1.66 -11.69
N PHE A 208 -6.26 0.65 -11.56
CA PHE A 208 -5.52 0.06 -12.66
C PHE A 208 -6.43 -0.89 -13.45
N ALA A 209 -6.51 -0.69 -14.74
CA ALA A 209 -7.37 -1.44 -15.65
C ALA A 209 -6.71 -1.61 -17.02
N GLY A 210 -7.37 -2.29 -17.93
CA GLY A 210 -6.90 -2.49 -19.31
C GLY A 210 -6.11 -3.79 -19.50
N PRO A 211 -5.82 -4.14 -20.78
CA PRO A 211 -5.19 -5.42 -21.10
C PRO A 211 -3.76 -5.58 -20.57
N GLY A 212 -3.03 -4.47 -20.34
CA GLY A 212 -1.69 -4.50 -19.78
C GLY A 212 -1.64 -5.04 -18.34
N VAL A 213 -2.73 -4.96 -17.56
CA VAL A 213 -2.78 -5.50 -16.19
C VAL A 213 -2.51 -7.01 -16.16
N ALA A 214 -3.00 -7.75 -17.15
CA ALA A 214 -2.80 -9.20 -17.24
C ALA A 214 -1.35 -9.61 -17.54
N THR A 215 -0.48 -8.66 -17.94
CA THR A 215 0.94 -8.91 -18.22
C THR A 215 1.83 -8.64 -17.00
N LEU A 216 1.27 -8.07 -15.93
CA LEU A 216 1.95 -7.75 -14.68
C LEU A 216 1.77 -8.90 -13.68
N ASP A 217 2.88 -9.36 -13.10
CA ASP A 217 2.82 -10.26 -11.96
C ASP A 217 2.45 -9.51 -10.66
N MET A 218 2.33 -10.23 -9.55
CA MET A 218 1.90 -9.61 -8.29
C MET A 218 2.96 -8.65 -7.73
N ASP A 219 4.25 -8.92 -7.91
CA ASP A 219 5.31 -8.02 -7.46
C ASP A 219 5.22 -6.68 -8.19
N ASP A 220 4.93 -6.69 -9.49
CA ASP A 220 4.69 -5.48 -10.29
C ASP A 220 3.46 -4.70 -9.78
N ARG A 221 2.36 -5.40 -9.48
CA ARG A 221 1.13 -4.77 -8.97
C ARG A 221 1.34 -4.17 -7.59
N ILE A 222 2.09 -4.83 -6.72
CA ILE A 222 2.42 -4.29 -5.40
C ILE A 222 3.25 -3.01 -5.53
N VAL A 223 4.23 -2.96 -6.45
CA VAL A 223 5.02 -1.74 -6.71
C VAL A 223 4.11 -0.58 -7.15
N LEU A 224 3.22 -0.81 -8.12
CA LEU A 224 2.33 0.23 -8.65
C LEU A 224 1.31 0.70 -7.61
N ALA A 225 0.73 -0.21 -6.83
CA ALA A 225 -0.16 0.14 -5.73
C ALA A 225 0.59 0.92 -4.65
N ASN A 226 1.79 0.47 -4.25
CA ASN A 226 2.65 1.12 -3.26
C ASN A 226 2.97 2.56 -3.65
N MET A 227 3.46 2.77 -4.88
CA MET A 227 3.88 4.09 -5.34
C MET A 227 2.72 5.03 -5.70
N SER A 228 1.48 4.58 -5.64
CA SER A 228 0.31 5.45 -5.84
C SER A 228 0.27 6.60 -4.83
N VAL A 229 0.73 6.38 -3.60
CA VAL A 229 0.79 7.43 -2.56
C VAL A 229 1.76 8.55 -2.92
N GLU A 230 2.81 8.29 -3.67
CA GLU A 230 3.79 9.29 -4.10
C GLU A 230 3.19 10.36 -5.04
N MET A 231 2.03 10.04 -5.62
CA MET A 231 1.24 10.96 -6.45
C MET A 231 0.06 11.57 -5.68
N GLY A 232 -0.04 11.32 -4.36
CA GLY A 232 -1.08 11.83 -3.46
C GLY A 232 -2.33 10.95 -3.36
N ALA A 233 -2.33 9.75 -3.96
CA ALA A 233 -3.50 8.88 -3.97
C ALA A 233 -3.81 8.28 -2.60
N LYS A 234 -5.11 8.09 -2.32
CA LYS A 234 -5.62 7.41 -1.13
C LYS A 234 -5.59 5.89 -1.26
N ALA A 235 -5.60 5.36 -2.48
CA ALA A 235 -5.51 3.93 -2.76
C ALA A 235 -4.98 3.70 -4.18
N GLY A 236 -4.28 2.57 -4.41
CA GLY A 236 -3.88 2.08 -5.72
C GLY A 236 -4.48 0.69 -5.92
N LEU A 237 -5.53 0.56 -6.73
CA LEU A 237 -6.43 -0.59 -6.76
C LEU A 237 -6.25 -1.41 -8.03
N PHE A 238 -6.12 -2.74 -7.87
CA PHE A 238 -6.09 -3.69 -8.97
C PHE A 238 -7.36 -4.54 -9.01
N PRO A 239 -7.81 -4.95 -10.21
CA PRO A 239 -8.87 -5.94 -10.34
C PRO A 239 -8.40 -7.29 -9.80
N PHE A 240 -9.35 -8.10 -9.34
CA PHE A 240 -9.09 -9.50 -9.00
C PHE A 240 -9.08 -10.35 -10.26
N ASP A 241 -8.05 -11.18 -10.40
CA ASP A 241 -7.90 -12.14 -11.50
C ASP A 241 -7.14 -13.40 -11.05
N ALA A 242 -6.78 -14.28 -12.00
CA ALA A 242 -6.04 -15.49 -11.73
C ALA A 242 -4.68 -15.23 -11.08
N CYS A 243 -3.96 -14.18 -11.48
CA CYS A 243 -2.69 -13.80 -10.86
C CYS A 243 -2.85 -13.53 -9.35
N THR A 244 -3.91 -12.82 -8.95
CA THR A 244 -4.21 -12.56 -7.54
C THR A 244 -4.58 -13.85 -6.78
N ALA A 245 -5.41 -14.72 -7.39
CA ALA A 245 -5.82 -15.98 -6.77
C ALA A 245 -4.65 -16.94 -6.56
N ASP A 246 -3.81 -17.09 -7.58
CA ASP A 246 -2.64 -17.97 -7.55
C ASP A 246 -1.62 -17.49 -6.52
N TRP A 247 -1.39 -16.15 -6.47
CA TRP A 247 -0.48 -15.58 -5.50
C TRP A 247 -0.94 -15.76 -4.05
N LEU A 248 -2.23 -15.55 -3.76
CA LEU A 248 -2.81 -15.78 -2.43
C LEU A 248 -2.68 -17.24 -1.99
N SER A 249 -2.91 -18.16 -2.88
CA SER A 249 -2.75 -19.60 -2.61
C SER A 249 -1.29 -19.96 -2.33
N ALA A 250 -0.36 -19.46 -3.16
CA ALA A 250 1.05 -19.83 -3.10
C ALA A 250 1.80 -19.16 -1.93
N ASN A 251 1.53 -17.88 -1.65
CA ASN A 251 2.32 -17.09 -0.71
C ASN A 251 1.64 -16.85 0.63
N ALA A 252 0.32 -16.75 0.66
CA ALA A 252 -0.43 -16.50 1.89
C ALA A 252 -1.18 -17.72 2.42
N SER A 253 -1.15 -18.85 1.70
CA SER A 253 -1.88 -20.09 2.05
C SER A 253 -3.37 -19.83 2.33
N VAL A 254 -3.99 -18.95 1.54
CA VAL A 254 -5.39 -18.54 1.72
C VAL A 254 -6.31 -19.31 0.78
N ASP A 255 -7.30 -19.99 1.36
CA ASP A 255 -8.34 -20.66 0.61
C ASP A 255 -9.29 -19.68 -0.10
N PRO A 256 -9.73 -19.97 -1.36
CA PRO A 256 -10.65 -19.10 -2.09
C PRO A 256 -11.99 -18.81 -1.38
N GLY A 257 -12.42 -19.68 -0.48
CA GLY A 257 -13.64 -19.50 0.33
C GLY A 257 -13.54 -18.40 1.41
N ARG A 258 -12.35 -17.87 1.68
CA ARG A 258 -12.12 -16.89 2.74
C ARG A 258 -12.29 -15.44 2.30
N TYR A 259 -12.46 -15.19 1.00
CA TYR A 259 -12.57 -13.84 0.47
C TYR A 259 -13.65 -13.73 -0.60
N THR A 260 -14.12 -12.52 -0.86
CA THR A 260 -15.11 -12.23 -1.90
C THR A 260 -14.60 -11.04 -2.70
N PRO A 261 -14.05 -11.26 -3.90
CA PRO A 261 -13.56 -10.19 -4.76
C PRO A 261 -14.65 -9.20 -5.14
N VAL A 262 -14.21 -8.01 -5.50
CA VAL A 262 -15.08 -6.92 -5.98
C VAL A 262 -14.59 -6.45 -7.34
N SER A 263 -15.53 -6.13 -8.23
CA SER A 263 -15.24 -5.50 -9.52
C SER A 263 -16.05 -4.21 -9.67
N ALA A 264 -15.48 -3.22 -10.36
CA ALA A 264 -16.22 -2.03 -10.74
C ALA A 264 -17.41 -2.39 -11.62
N ASP A 265 -18.46 -1.59 -11.60
CA ASP A 265 -19.59 -1.73 -12.52
C ASP A 265 -19.18 -1.28 -13.93
N ALA A 266 -19.83 -1.86 -14.94
CA ALA A 266 -19.53 -1.55 -16.34
C ALA A 266 -19.81 -0.07 -16.69
N ASP A 267 -20.76 0.55 -16.00
CA ASP A 267 -21.16 1.95 -16.10
C ASP A 267 -20.61 2.84 -14.98
N ALA A 268 -19.54 2.38 -14.30
CA ALA A 268 -18.85 3.16 -13.26
C ALA A 268 -18.35 4.50 -13.80
N SER A 269 -18.50 5.55 -12.98
CA SER A 269 -18.08 6.90 -13.36
C SER A 269 -16.70 7.24 -12.77
N TYR A 270 -15.76 7.59 -13.62
CA TYR A 270 -14.40 7.96 -13.26
C TYR A 270 -14.21 9.48 -13.39
N VAL A 271 -13.34 10.05 -12.54
CA VAL A 271 -12.94 11.47 -12.65
C VAL A 271 -12.27 11.74 -13.98
N ASP A 272 -11.38 10.83 -14.38
CA ASP A 272 -10.67 10.85 -15.68
C ASP A 272 -10.12 9.45 -15.97
N THR A 273 -9.60 9.27 -17.20
CA THR A 273 -8.89 8.05 -17.61
C THR A 273 -7.57 8.42 -18.26
N MET A 274 -6.47 7.94 -17.70
CA MET A 274 -5.13 8.10 -18.27
C MET A 274 -4.64 6.78 -18.84
N THR A 275 -4.17 6.80 -20.08
CA THR A 275 -3.60 5.62 -20.75
C THR A 275 -2.08 5.64 -20.66
N PHE A 276 -1.51 4.48 -20.35
CA PHE A 276 -0.08 4.20 -20.36
C PHE A 276 0.19 2.95 -21.19
N ASP A 277 1.07 3.07 -22.15
CA ASP A 277 1.58 1.93 -22.93
C ASP A 277 2.83 1.39 -22.25
N LEU A 278 2.73 0.22 -21.62
CA LEU A 278 3.83 -0.44 -20.95
C LEU A 278 5.00 -0.73 -21.89
N SER A 279 4.74 -0.97 -23.17
CA SER A 279 5.80 -1.26 -24.18
C SER A 279 6.64 -0.03 -24.53
N ALA A 280 6.17 1.16 -24.21
CA ALA A 280 6.90 2.42 -24.44
C ALA A 280 7.72 2.87 -23.21
N VAL A 281 7.69 2.15 -22.10
CA VAL A 281 8.39 2.52 -20.87
C VAL A 281 9.88 2.25 -21.02
N ALA A 282 10.70 3.29 -20.81
CA ALA A 282 12.14 3.21 -20.69
C ALA A 282 12.57 3.21 -19.22
N PRO A 283 13.80 2.76 -18.89
CA PRO A 283 14.35 2.89 -17.53
C PRO A 283 14.36 4.35 -17.08
N GLN A 284 13.88 4.60 -15.87
CA GLN A 284 13.67 5.93 -15.30
C GLN A 284 14.55 6.17 -14.08
N VAL A 285 14.86 7.43 -13.81
CA VAL A 285 15.54 7.86 -12.57
C VAL A 285 14.82 9.09 -12.02
N ALA A 286 14.46 9.04 -10.74
CA ALA A 286 14.03 10.22 -10.01
C ALA A 286 15.27 10.94 -9.47
N LEU A 287 15.48 12.17 -9.91
CA LEU A 287 16.58 13.01 -9.44
C LEU A 287 16.21 13.70 -8.11
N PRO A 288 17.19 14.03 -7.26
CA PRO A 288 16.92 14.77 -6.01
C PRO A 288 16.18 16.08 -6.26
N HIS A 289 15.26 16.49 -5.37
CA HIS A 289 14.88 15.87 -4.10
C HIS A 289 13.39 15.47 -4.11
N ARG A 290 12.81 15.19 -5.30
CA ARG A 290 11.39 14.89 -5.46
C ARG A 290 11.23 13.65 -6.33
N VAL A 291 10.28 12.79 -5.97
CA VAL A 291 10.00 11.54 -6.68
C VAL A 291 9.44 11.77 -8.11
N ASP A 292 8.82 12.93 -8.37
CA ASP A 292 8.32 13.34 -9.69
C ASP A 292 9.35 14.08 -10.55
N ASN A 293 10.56 14.35 -10.03
CA ASN A 293 11.68 14.89 -10.82
C ASN A 293 12.35 13.76 -11.63
N VAL A 294 11.58 13.15 -12.52
CA VAL A 294 11.95 11.95 -13.24
C VAL A 294 12.50 12.29 -14.62
N VAL A 295 13.60 11.64 -14.96
CA VAL A 295 14.21 11.65 -16.30
C VAL A 295 14.42 10.22 -16.79
N ASP A 296 14.55 10.05 -18.09
CA ASP A 296 14.98 8.77 -18.65
C ASP A 296 16.42 8.49 -18.20
N LEU A 297 16.77 7.25 -17.89
CA LEU A 297 18.11 6.89 -17.43
C LEU A 297 19.21 7.39 -18.39
N ALA A 298 18.94 7.39 -19.70
CA ALA A 298 19.86 7.88 -20.72
C ALA A 298 20.20 9.39 -20.57
N ASP A 299 19.29 10.15 -19.93
CA ASP A 299 19.43 11.60 -19.75
C ASP A 299 19.88 11.97 -18.32
N ALA A 300 20.10 10.99 -17.43
CA ALA A 300 20.44 11.22 -16.01
C ALA A 300 21.84 11.83 -15.79
N GLY A 301 22.70 11.82 -16.82
CA GLY A 301 24.08 12.30 -16.75
C GLY A 301 24.98 11.41 -15.88
N ASP A 302 26.23 11.86 -15.75
CA ASP A 302 27.27 11.15 -14.96
C ASP A 302 27.20 11.60 -13.48
N THR A 303 26.30 11.00 -12.71
CA THR A 303 26.20 11.24 -11.28
C THR A 303 27.04 10.21 -10.51
N LYS A 304 28.00 10.68 -9.71
CA LYS A 304 28.77 9.80 -8.82
C LYS A 304 27.85 9.21 -7.75
N ILE A 305 27.87 7.89 -7.62
CA ILE A 305 27.14 7.13 -6.59
C ILE A 305 28.14 6.62 -5.53
N ASP A 306 27.86 6.88 -4.28
CA ASP A 306 28.65 6.41 -3.14
C ASP A 306 27.98 5.21 -2.44
N ILE A 307 26.64 5.18 -2.42
CA ILE A 307 25.86 4.11 -1.79
C ILE A 307 24.69 3.72 -2.71
N VAL A 308 24.49 2.41 -2.86
CA VAL A 308 23.28 1.83 -3.45
C VAL A 308 22.53 1.07 -2.36
N TYR A 309 21.25 1.35 -2.19
CA TYR A 309 20.37 0.65 -1.28
C TYR A 309 19.31 -0.12 -2.08
N LEU A 310 19.30 -1.45 -1.94
CA LEU A 310 18.28 -2.33 -2.51
C LEU A 310 17.38 -2.84 -1.40
N GLY A 311 16.11 -2.47 -1.44
CA GLY A 311 15.17 -2.82 -0.39
C GLY A 311 13.93 -1.96 -0.41
N THR A 312 13.36 -1.69 0.76
CA THR A 312 12.14 -0.93 1.03
C THR A 312 10.83 -1.68 0.71
N CYS A 313 9.69 -1.11 1.14
CA CYS A 313 8.36 -1.66 0.84
C CYS A 313 8.01 -1.61 -0.66
N THR A 314 8.65 -0.73 -1.42
CA THR A 314 8.45 -0.61 -2.87
C THR A 314 9.16 -1.73 -3.63
N GLY A 315 10.38 -2.06 -3.24
CA GLY A 315 11.20 -3.10 -3.86
C GLY A 315 12.03 -3.81 -2.79
N GLY A 316 12.33 -5.06 -2.93
CA GLY A 316 13.03 -5.87 -1.93
C GLY A 316 12.51 -7.29 -1.94
N ARG A 317 11.80 -7.64 -3.02
CA ARG A 317 11.32 -8.99 -3.32
C ARG A 317 12.36 -9.74 -4.14
N VAL A 318 12.21 -11.04 -4.24
CA VAL A 318 13.14 -11.91 -4.97
C VAL A 318 13.33 -11.48 -6.43
N LYS A 319 12.26 -10.98 -7.08
CA LYS A 319 12.32 -10.45 -8.45
C LYS A 319 13.29 -9.28 -8.56
N ASP A 320 13.19 -8.31 -7.66
CA ASP A 320 14.05 -7.11 -7.66
C ASP A 320 15.53 -7.47 -7.54
N TYR A 321 15.84 -8.44 -6.68
CA TYR A 321 17.22 -8.91 -6.50
C TYR A 321 17.76 -9.70 -7.69
N ARG A 322 16.93 -10.49 -8.36
CA ARG A 322 17.32 -11.18 -9.59
C ARG A 322 17.64 -10.18 -10.70
N GLU A 323 16.86 -9.14 -10.85
CA GLU A 323 17.12 -8.06 -11.81
C GLU A 323 18.42 -7.32 -11.48
N ALA A 324 18.62 -6.90 -10.22
CA ALA A 324 19.85 -6.27 -9.77
C ALA A 324 21.09 -7.17 -9.97
N LEU A 325 20.96 -8.46 -9.64
CA LEU A 325 22.05 -9.43 -9.86
C LEU A 325 22.39 -9.58 -11.33
N SER A 326 21.44 -9.54 -12.25
CA SER A 326 21.71 -9.62 -13.68
C SER A 326 22.59 -8.46 -14.15
N VAL A 327 22.34 -7.26 -13.67
CA VAL A 327 23.15 -6.08 -13.95
C VAL A 327 24.55 -6.20 -13.34
N LEU A 328 24.65 -6.62 -12.08
CA LEU A 328 25.93 -6.81 -11.39
C LEU A 328 26.80 -7.86 -12.09
N HIS A 329 26.21 -8.99 -12.47
CA HIS A 329 26.92 -10.03 -13.23
C HIS A 329 27.45 -9.53 -14.58
N ALA A 330 26.61 -8.79 -15.32
CA ALA A 330 27.00 -8.23 -16.62
C ALA A 330 28.12 -7.20 -16.51
N ARG A 331 28.30 -6.56 -15.35
CA ARG A 331 29.28 -5.51 -15.10
C ARG A 331 30.49 -5.97 -14.25
N GLY A 332 30.54 -7.24 -13.85
CA GLY A 332 31.64 -7.81 -13.05
C GLY A 332 31.61 -7.45 -11.57
N GLY A 333 30.43 -7.02 -11.05
CA GLY A 333 30.21 -6.71 -9.64
C GLY A 333 29.89 -5.26 -9.35
N VAL A 334 29.99 -4.88 -8.07
CA VAL A 334 29.77 -3.51 -7.61
C VAL A 334 30.97 -2.64 -8.01
N ALA A 335 30.70 -1.44 -8.48
CA ALA A 335 31.75 -0.50 -8.90
C ALA A 335 32.70 -0.16 -7.72
N PRO A 336 34.01 -0.01 -7.97
CA PRO A 336 34.98 0.37 -6.93
C PRO A 336 34.56 1.66 -6.20
N GLY A 337 34.59 1.63 -4.87
CA GLY A 337 34.24 2.76 -4.02
C GLY A 337 32.72 2.92 -3.75
N VAL A 338 31.86 2.09 -4.34
CA VAL A 338 30.42 2.07 -4.06
C VAL A 338 30.11 1.03 -2.99
N ARG A 339 29.33 1.41 -1.99
CA ARG A 339 28.79 0.49 -0.97
C ARG A 339 27.39 0.03 -1.37
N LEU A 340 27.20 -1.27 -1.54
CA LEU A 340 25.89 -1.87 -1.75
C LEU A 340 25.31 -2.37 -0.42
N ILE A 341 24.09 -1.92 -0.10
CA ILE A 341 23.30 -2.38 1.04
C ILE A 341 22.08 -3.10 0.50
N VAL A 342 21.81 -4.29 1.00
CA VAL A 342 20.66 -5.11 0.59
C VAL A 342 19.83 -5.47 1.81
N THR A 343 18.53 -5.15 1.75
CA THR A 343 17.57 -5.45 2.83
C THR A 343 16.32 -6.07 2.22
N PRO A 344 16.10 -7.38 2.39
CA PRO A 344 14.89 -8.05 1.92
C PRO A 344 13.62 -7.47 2.54
N ALA A 345 12.51 -7.54 1.80
CA ALA A 345 11.22 -7.08 2.29
C ALA A 345 10.62 -8.04 3.33
N SER A 346 10.99 -9.33 3.28
CA SER A 346 10.65 -10.36 4.27
C SER A 346 11.73 -11.47 4.28
N GLU A 347 11.68 -12.36 5.29
CA GLU A 347 12.53 -13.57 5.39
C GLU A 347 12.21 -14.61 4.30
#